data_d57d9749c959eddbfc3df08d4bbd5779
#
_entry.id   d57d9749c959eddbfc3df08d4bbd5779
#
_cell.length_a   1.000
_cell.length_b   1.000
_cell.length_c   1.000
_cell.angle_alpha   90.00
_cell.angle_beta   90.00
_cell.angle_gamma   90.00
#
_symmetry.space_group_name_H-M   'P 1'
#
loop_
_entity.id
_entity.type
_entity.pdbx_description
1 polymer ?
#
loop_
_entity_poly.entity_id
_entity_poly.type
_entity_poly.pdbx_seq_one_letter_code
_entity_poly.pdbx_strand_id
1 'polypeptide(L)'
;MRKKTVCAAVLAAVVAVGGSLALASGPPKLDPTLQPYKQTSGVSGNINSIGSDSLNNVMTLWAETFSKFYPNAKVQIEGKGSSTAPPALIAGTAQLGPMSRAMKGTEIDQFEKKYGYKPTQIRTSVDALGVFVNKDNPIKCLTITQVDAVFSKSRRQGYKEDVTTWGQLGLTGEWAAKPISLYGRNSASGTYGFSKEHTLKNGDYKDTVKEQPGSASVVQGVTVDRFAIGYSGVGDSTAGVRGVPLAEKEGATCYEADPD
;
A
#
# COMPACT_ATOMS: atom_id res chain seq x y z
N MET A 1 -36.83 -25.32 -67.06
CA MET A 1 -36.21 -25.59 -65.77
C MET A 1 -35.32 -24.35 -65.40
N ARG A 2 -35.82 -23.44 -64.55
CA ARG A 2 -35.11 -22.21 -64.18
C ARG A 2 -34.73 -22.33 -62.69
N LYS A 3 -33.45 -22.39 -62.40
CA LYS A 3 -32.91 -22.35 -61.06
C LYS A 3 -32.97 -20.91 -60.54
N LYS A 4 -33.65 -20.66 -59.44
CA LYS A 4 -33.68 -19.40 -58.72
C LYS A 4 -32.57 -19.41 -57.70
N THR A 5 -31.59 -18.50 -57.87
CA THR A 5 -30.51 -18.24 -56.90
C THR A 5 -31.04 -17.23 -55.88
N VAL A 6 -31.07 -17.63 -54.62
CA VAL A 6 -31.40 -16.76 -53.47
C VAL A 6 -30.10 -16.20 -52.95
N CYS A 7 -29.89 -14.88 -53.08
CA CYS A 7 -28.84 -14.14 -52.42
C CYS A 7 -29.25 -13.85 -50.96
N ALA A 8 -28.57 -14.44 -50.00
CA ALA A 8 -28.67 -14.07 -48.58
C ALA A 8 -27.71 -12.92 -48.30
N ALA A 9 -28.26 -11.75 -48.00
CA ALA A 9 -27.48 -10.62 -47.49
C ALA A 9 -27.20 -10.82 -46.00
N VAL A 10 -25.94 -11.03 -45.66
CA VAL A 10 -25.47 -11.06 -44.26
C VAL A 10 -25.18 -9.62 -43.83
N LEU A 11 -26.03 -9.08 -42.96
CA LEU A 11 -25.82 -7.79 -42.30
C LEU A 11 -24.81 -7.96 -41.15
N ALA A 12 -23.58 -7.52 -41.34
CA ALA A 12 -22.57 -7.46 -40.29
C ALA A 12 -22.84 -6.24 -39.41
N ALA A 13 -23.37 -6.48 -38.20
CA ALA A 13 -23.46 -5.45 -37.17
C ALA A 13 -22.08 -5.24 -36.54
N VAL A 14 -21.45 -4.12 -36.86
CA VAL A 14 -20.21 -3.67 -36.16
C VAL A 14 -20.63 -3.08 -34.83
N VAL A 15 -20.44 -3.84 -33.76
CA VAL A 15 -20.54 -3.32 -32.39
C VAL A 15 -19.27 -2.53 -32.12
N ALA A 16 -19.38 -1.21 -32.17
CA ALA A 16 -18.32 -0.32 -31.71
C ALA A 16 -18.27 -0.41 -30.15
N VAL A 17 -17.37 -1.24 -29.64
CA VAL A 17 -17.00 -1.23 -28.23
C VAL A 17 -16.17 0.03 -28.02
N GLY A 18 -16.81 1.09 -27.52
CA GLY A 18 -16.14 2.29 -27.05
C GLY A 18 -15.33 1.95 -25.78
N GLY A 19 -14.12 1.46 -25.94
CA GLY A 19 -13.15 1.39 -24.86
C GLY A 19 -12.77 2.81 -24.49
N SER A 20 -13.15 3.25 -23.31
CA SER A 20 -12.56 4.44 -22.68
C SER A 20 -11.06 4.17 -22.54
N LEU A 21 -10.26 4.74 -23.43
CA LEU A 21 -8.82 4.86 -23.24
C LEU A 21 -8.63 5.74 -22.01
N ALA A 22 -8.31 5.11 -20.87
CA ALA A 22 -7.71 5.82 -19.77
C ALA A 22 -6.47 6.52 -20.36
N LEU A 23 -6.49 7.84 -20.42
CA LEU A 23 -5.34 8.65 -20.76
C LEU A 23 -4.28 8.33 -19.72
N ALA A 24 -3.33 7.47 -20.08
CA ALA A 24 -2.13 7.30 -19.30
C ALA A 24 -1.50 8.69 -19.17
N SER A 25 -1.41 9.21 -17.96
CA SER A 25 -0.63 10.40 -17.68
C SER A 25 0.73 10.20 -18.33
N GLY A 26 1.19 11.17 -19.12
CA GLY A 26 2.50 11.12 -19.76
C GLY A 26 3.61 10.82 -18.74
N PRO A 27 4.83 10.49 -19.19
CA PRO A 27 5.92 10.22 -18.27
C PRO A 27 6.08 11.41 -17.30
N PRO A 28 6.35 11.11 -16.00
CA PRO A 28 6.45 12.15 -14.98
C PRO A 28 7.47 13.21 -15.41
N LYS A 29 7.10 14.47 -15.26
CA LYS A 29 7.99 15.58 -15.59
C LYS A 29 9.13 15.60 -14.58
N LEU A 30 10.34 15.33 -15.04
CA LEU A 30 11.51 15.40 -14.19
C LEU A 30 11.84 16.85 -13.81
N ASP A 31 12.33 17.04 -12.59
CA ASP A 31 12.86 18.31 -12.16
C ASP A 31 14.04 18.70 -13.08
N PRO A 32 13.98 19.86 -13.77
CA PRO A 32 15.03 20.28 -14.71
C PRO A 32 16.38 20.56 -14.05
N THR A 33 16.43 20.67 -12.73
CA THR A 33 17.66 20.87 -11.96
C THR A 33 18.41 19.55 -11.69
N LEU A 34 17.77 18.40 -11.88
CA LEU A 34 18.40 17.12 -11.70
C LEU A 34 19.47 16.88 -12.76
N GLN A 35 20.68 16.62 -12.29
CA GLN A 35 21.78 16.26 -13.18
C GLN A 35 21.69 14.78 -13.59
N PRO A 36 21.97 14.44 -14.86
CA PRO A 36 22.06 13.05 -15.28
C PRO A 36 23.07 12.28 -14.44
N TYR A 37 22.70 11.04 -14.08
CA TYR A 37 23.63 10.16 -13.39
C TYR A 37 24.88 9.88 -14.23
N LYS A 38 26.05 10.05 -13.63
CA LYS A 38 27.34 9.74 -14.27
C LYS A 38 27.89 8.43 -13.71
N GLN A 39 28.11 7.46 -14.59
CA GLN A 39 28.74 6.20 -14.22
C GLN A 39 30.19 6.40 -13.75
N THR A 40 30.60 5.60 -12.79
CA THR A 40 31.99 5.48 -12.34
C THR A 40 32.52 4.08 -12.69
N SER A 41 33.85 3.94 -12.83
CA SER A 41 34.45 2.62 -13.04
C SER A 41 34.64 1.85 -11.74
N GLY A 42 34.82 0.52 -11.85
CA GLY A 42 35.22 -0.34 -10.73
C GLY A 42 34.08 -0.74 -9.79
N VAL A 43 32.83 -0.50 -10.15
CA VAL A 43 31.67 -0.90 -9.35
C VAL A 43 31.31 -2.36 -9.62
N SER A 44 31.43 -3.21 -8.59
CA SER A 44 31.12 -4.64 -8.63
C SER A 44 30.83 -5.16 -7.23
N GLY A 45 30.24 -6.35 -7.13
CA GLY A 45 29.96 -7.04 -5.87
C GLY A 45 28.50 -7.31 -5.63
N ASN A 46 28.15 -7.71 -4.41
CA ASN A 46 26.79 -8.05 -4.03
C ASN A 46 26.22 -6.98 -3.11
N ILE A 47 24.98 -6.59 -3.35
CA ILE A 47 24.20 -5.67 -2.52
C ILE A 47 22.92 -6.40 -2.12
N ASN A 48 22.67 -6.54 -0.83
CA ASN A 48 21.43 -7.10 -0.29
C ASN A 48 20.59 -5.96 0.29
N SER A 49 19.34 -5.91 -0.16
CA SER A 49 18.31 -5.00 0.34
C SER A 49 17.21 -5.80 1.02
N ILE A 50 17.07 -5.64 2.34
CA ILE A 50 16.09 -6.38 3.14
C ILE A 50 15.24 -5.38 3.92
N GLY A 51 13.92 -5.43 3.74
CA GLY A 51 13.05 -4.51 4.49
C GLY A 51 11.63 -4.40 3.98
N SER A 52 11.19 -3.17 3.76
CA SER A 52 9.81 -2.80 3.47
C SER A 52 9.25 -3.46 2.20
N ASP A 53 8.07 -4.05 2.33
CA ASP A 53 7.25 -4.48 1.20
C ASP A 53 6.73 -3.27 0.39
N SER A 54 6.33 -2.18 1.04
CA SER A 54 5.87 -0.96 0.38
C SER A 54 6.91 -0.35 -0.58
N LEU A 55 8.20 -0.47 -0.26
CA LEU A 55 9.30 0.00 -1.12
C LEU A 55 9.81 -1.05 -2.10
N ASN A 56 9.28 -2.27 -2.07
CA ASN A 56 9.84 -3.38 -2.84
C ASN A 56 9.87 -3.11 -4.35
N ASN A 57 8.80 -2.55 -4.90
CA ASN A 57 8.72 -2.21 -6.33
C ASN A 57 9.72 -1.13 -6.73
N VAL A 58 9.85 -0.07 -5.92
CA VAL A 58 10.83 1.01 -6.16
C VAL A 58 12.25 0.46 -6.10
N MET A 59 12.57 -0.36 -5.10
CA MET A 59 13.87 -1.00 -4.96
C MET A 59 14.19 -1.92 -6.15
N THR A 60 13.20 -2.65 -6.65
CA THR A 60 13.36 -3.51 -7.83
C THR A 60 13.69 -2.71 -9.08
N LEU A 61 12.94 -1.63 -9.36
CA LEU A 61 13.20 -0.74 -10.50
C LEU A 61 14.58 -0.08 -10.41
N TRP A 62 15.00 0.32 -9.22
CA TRP A 62 16.34 0.87 -8.99
C TRP A 62 17.42 -0.18 -9.21
N ALA A 63 17.23 -1.40 -8.71
CA ALA A 63 18.18 -2.49 -8.91
C ALA A 63 18.33 -2.86 -10.38
N GLU A 64 17.22 -2.95 -11.13
CA GLU A 64 17.24 -3.19 -12.58
C GLU A 64 18.01 -2.11 -13.33
N THR A 65 17.74 -0.84 -12.98
CA THR A 65 18.44 0.29 -13.61
C THR A 65 19.91 0.33 -13.22
N PHE A 66 20.23 0.09 -11.95
CA PHE A 66 21.62 0.03 -11.46
C PHE A 66 22.41 -1.09 -12.13
N SER A 67 21.81 -2.25 -12.33
CA SER A 67 22.44 -3.39 -13.01
C SER A 67 22.74 -3.12 -14.50
N LYS A 68 21.95 -2.24 -15.16
CA LYS A 68 22.25 -1.79 -16.53
C LYS A 68 23.52 -0.93 -16.57
N PHE A 69 23.73 -0.09 -15.54
CA PHE A 69 24.95 0.72 -15.41
C PHE A 69 26.15 -0.12 -14.96
N TYR A 70 25.92 -1.11 -14.09
CA TYR A 70 26.98 -1.90 -13.44
C TYR A 70 26.68 -3.41 -13.51
N PRO A 71 26.94 -4.07 -14.64
CA PRO A 71 26.58 -5.49 -14.83
C PRO A 71 27.26 -6.46 -13.85
N ASN A 72 28.38 -6.03 -13.25
CA ASN A 72 29.11 -6.81 -12.26
C ASN A 72 28.64 -6.56 -10.82
N ALA A 73 27.66 -5.68 -10.59
CA ALA A 73 27.00 -5.49 -9.31
C ALA A 73 25.68 -6.28 -9.27
N LYS A 74 25.56 -7.19 -8.30
CA LYS A 74 24.36 -8.03 -8.12
C LYS A 74 23.56 -7.48 -6.96
N VAL A 75 22.32 -7.08 -7.22
CA VAL A 75 21.40 -6.58 -6.20
C VAL A 75 20.33 -7.64 -5.91
N GLN A 76 20.19 -8.02 -4.64
CA GLN A 76 19.15 -8.92 -4.16
C GLN A 76 18.18 -8.13 -3.28
N ILE A 77 16.88 -8.34 -3.46
CA ILE A 77 15.83 -7.59 -2.78
C ILE A 77 14.88 -8.55 -2.07
N GLU A 78 14.63 -8.28 -0.79
CA GLU A 78 13.65 -8.98 0.04
C GLU A 78 12.69 -8.00 0.71
N GLY A 79 11.41 -8.02 0.30
CA GLY A 79 10.35 -7.17 0.85
C GLY A 79 9.53 -7.90 1.93
N LYS A 80 10.12 -8.16 3.10
CA LYS A 80 9.47 -8.91 4.20
C LYS A 80 8.89 -8.03 5.32
N GLY A 81 8.95 -6.73 5.16
CA GLY A 81 8.47 -5.74 6.12
C GLY A 81 9.61 -4.95 6.77
N SER A 82 9.31 -3.70 7.13
CA SER A 82 10.30 -2.74 7.66
C SER A 82 11.04 -3.24 8.91
N SER A 83 10.40 -4.09 9.71
CA SER A 83 11.02 -4.61 10.95
C SER A 83 12.12 -5.65 10.69
N THR A 84 12.28 -6.14 9.45
CA THR A 84 13.37 -7.04 9.08
C THR A 84 14.66 -6.29 8.70
N ALA A 85 14.55 -4.99 8.39
CA ALA A 85 15.70 -4.18 7.99
C ALA A 85 16.72 -3.95 9.10
N PRO A 86 16.36 -3.47 10.31
CA PRO A 86 17.33 -3.21 11.36
C PRO A 86 18.17 -4.45 11.74
N PRO A 87 17.59 -5.63 12.02
CA PRO A 87 18.38 -6.80 12.34
C PRO A 87 19.29 -7.25 11.18
N ALA A 88 18.86 -7.13 9.93
CA ALA A 88 19.68 -7.48 8.77
C ALA A 88 20.86 -6.51 8.59
N LEU A 89 20.65 -5.21 8.77
CA LEU A 89 21.71 -4.20 8.77
C LEU A 89 22.70 -4.43 9.93
N ILE A 90 22.19 -4.68 11.15
CA ILE A 90 23.01 -4.95 12.32
C ILE A 90 23.80 -6.25 12.13
N ALA A 91 23.19 -7.31 11.59
CA ALA A 91 23.90 -8.55 11.30
C ALA A 91 24.96 -8.41 10.20
N GLY A 92 24.84 -7.39 9.33
CA GLY A 92 25.70 -7.19 8.16
C GLY A 92 25.26 -8.05 6.96
N THR A 93 24.08 -8.66 7.02
CA THR A 93 23.50 -9.48 5.93
C THR A 93 22.82 -8.62 4.87
N ALA A 94 22.52 -7.37 5.17
CA ALA A 94 22.05 -6.38 4.22
C ALA A 94 22.88 -5.09 4.30
N GLN A 95 23.04 -4.41 3.17
CA GLN A 95 23.67 -3.10 3.05
C GLN A 95 22.62 -1.98 2.92
N LEU A 96 21.43 -2.32 2.43
CA LEU A 96 20.29 -1.42 2.32
C LEU A 96 19.13 -1.97 3.14
N GLY A 97 18.48 -1.10 3.89
CA GLY A 97 17.32 -1.45 4.71
C GLY A 97 16.15 -0.51 4.41
N PRO A 98 15.39 -0.74 3.30
CA PRO A 98 14.23 0.09 3.01
C PRO A 98 13.17 -0.05 4.09
N MET A 99 12.59 1.07 4.51
CA MET A 99 11.62 1.11 5.59
C MET A 99 10.52 2.14 5.29
N SER A 100 9.27 1.78 5.55
CA SER A 100 8.11 2.68 5.52
C SER A 100 7.80 3.31 6.90
N ARG A 101 8.77 3.27 7.80
CA ARG A 101 8.84 3.97 9.09
C ARG A 101 10.29 4.33 9.39
N ALA A 102 10.52 5.27 10.27
CA ALA A 102 11.86 5.50 10.81
C ALA A 102 12.35 4.28 11.64
N MET A 103 13.66 4.11 11.74
CA MET A 103 14.23 3.21 12.74
C MET A 103 13.88 3.70 14.16
N LYS A 104 13.56 2.77 15.04
CA LYS A 104 13.34 3.08 16.46
C LYS A 104 14.66 3.44 17.12
N GLY A 105 14.63 4.26 18.19
CA GLY A 105 15.82 4.61 18.93
C GLY A 105 16.66 3.40 19.35
N THR A 106 16.00 2.36 19.88
CA THR A 106 16.66 1.10 20.28
C THR A 106 17.33 0.36 19.12
N GLU A 107 16.78 0.44 17.90
CA GLU A 107 17.36 -0.16 16.69
C GLU A 107 18.61 0.63 16.26
N ILE A 108 18.55 1.97 16.35
CA ILE A 108 19.70 2.85 16.08
C ILE A 108 20.83 2.60 17.09
N ASP A 109 20.51 2.54 18.38
CA ASP A 109 21.48 2.31 19.46
C ASP A 109 22.20 0.96 19.30
N GLN A 110 21.47 -0.09 18.91
CA GLN A 110 22.04 -1.41 18.62
C GLN A 110 22.99 -1.40 17.42
N PHE A 111 22.63 -0.67 16.36
CA PHE A 111 23.49 -0.51 15.20
C PHE A 111 24.76 0.27 15.57
N GLU A 112 24.62 1.41 16.26
CA GLU A 112 25.73 2.26 16.70
C GLU A 112 26.68 1.49 17.67
N LYS A 113 26.13 0.70 18.59
CA LYS A 113 26.92 -0.16 19.48
C LYS A 113 27.79 -1.15 18.71
N LYS A 114 27.28 -1.67 17.58
CA LYS A 114 28.03 -2.65 16.79
C LYS A 114 29.09 -2.02 15.89
N TYR A 115 28.78 -0.91 15.27
CA TYR A 115 29.61 -0.33 14.19
C TYR A 115 30.37 0.94 14.62
N GLY A 116 30.05 1.54 15.76
CA GLY A 116 30.64 2.77 16.24
C GLY A 116 30.15 4.06 15.57
N TYR A 117 29.11 3.94 14.72
CA TYR A 117 28.48 5.08 14.05
C TYR A 117 26.99 4.79 13.82
N LYS A 118 26.19 5.83 13.63
CA LYS A 118 24.74 5.69 13.35
C LYS A 118 24.46 5.29 11.91
N PRO A 119 23.37 4.54 11.65
CA PRO A 119 22.97 4.25 10.28
C PRO A 119 22.61 5.54 9.53
N THR A 120 22.97 5.61 8.25
CA THR A 120 22.60 6.74 7.40
C THR A 120 21.16 6.58 6.93
N GLN A 121 20.32 7.58 7.21
CA GLN A 121 18.96 7.64 6.73
C GLN A 121 18.87 8.49 5.45
N ILE A 122 18.29 7.93 4.39
CA ILE A 122 17.99 8.61 3.14
C ILE A 122 16.48 8.58 2.93
N ARG A 123 15.86 9.74 2.84
CA ARG A 123 14.43 9.85 2.51
C ARG A 123 14.29 9.81 0.99
N THR A 124 13.54 8.85 0.48
CA THR A 124 13.44 8.57 -0.95
C THR A 124 12.12 9.00 -1.56
N SER A 125 11.03 8.90 -0.80
CA SER A 125 9.67 9.15 -1.28
C SER A 125 8.73 9.42 -0.11
N VAL A 126 7.56 9.95 -0.42
CA VAL A 126 6.42 10.04 0.49
C VAL A 126 5.47 8.89 0.17
N ASP A 127 5.02 8.18 1.20
CA ASP A 127 4.02 7.12 1.10
C ASP A 127 2.75 7.58 1.81
N ALA A 128 1.61 7.47 1.16
CA ALA A 128 0.31 7.77 1.73
C ALA A 128 -0.42 6.48 2.09
N LEU A 129 -0.86 6.38 3.35
CA LEU A 129 -1.67 5.27 3.83
C LEU A 129 -3.15 5.58 3.65
N GLY A 130 -3.86 4.73 2.90
CA GLY A 130 -5.30 4.81 2.69
C GLY A 130 -6.07 3.73 3.43
N VAL A 131 -7.33 4.01 3.72
CA VAL A 131 -8.33 3.03 4.14
C VAL A 131 -9.15 2.63 2.92
N PHE A 132 -9.23 1.35 2.63
CA PHE A 132 -9.91 0.81 1.45
C PHE A 132 -11.11 -0.03 1.84
N VAL A 133 -12.14 0.07 1.01
CA VAL A 133 -13.31 -0.81 1.03
C VAL A 133 -13.51 -1.43 -0.35
N ASN A 134 -14.30 -2.50 -0.43
CA ASN A 134 -14.72 -3.03 -1.72
C ASN A 134 -15.37 -1.92 -2.57
N LYS A 135 -15.16 -1.94 -3.88
CA LYS A 135 -15.68 -0.92 -4.81
C LYS A 135 -17.19 -0.67 -4.71
N ASP A 136 -17.97 -1.69 -4.29
CA ASP A 136 -19.43 -1.63 -4.18
C ASP A 136 -19.90 -1.13 -2.79
N ASN A 137 -19.01 -0.86 -1.85
CA ASN A 137 -19.36 -0.36 -0.54
C ASN A 137 -19.77 1.12 -0.61
N PRO A 138 -20.96 1.51 -0.11
CA PRO A 138 -21.48 2.87 -0.28
C PRO A 138 -20.97 3.87 0.78
N ILE A 139 -20.09 3.49 1.72
CA ILE A 139 -19.59 4.40 2.76
C ILE A 139 -18.90 5.61 2.12
N LYS A 140 -19.24 6.82 2.54
CA LYS A 140 -18.73 8.03 1.91
C LYS A 140 -17.54 8.65 2.62
N CYS A 141 -17.48 8.48 3.93
CA CYS A 141 -16.45 9.05 4.77
C CYS A 141 -16.37 8.30 6.09
N LEU A 142 -15.19 8.24 6.69
CA LEU A 142 -14.97 7.78 8.06
C LEU A 142 -14.13 8.78 8.81
N THR A 143 -14.40 8.96 10.10
CA THR A 143 -13.48 9.68 10.97
C THR A 143 -12.34 8.77 11.43
N ILE A 144 -11.21 9.35 11.81
CA ILE A 144 -10.09 8.59 12.39
C ILE A 144 -10.55 7.83 13.65
N THR A 145 -11.46 8.41 14.45
CA THR A 145 -12.05 7.76 15.61
C THR A 145 -12.88 6.53 15.24
N GLN A 146 -13.62 6.57 14.12
CA GLN A 146 -14.35 5.42 13.60
C GLN A 146 -13.41 4.34 13.07
N VAL A 147 -12.36 4.72 12.36
CA VAL A 147 -11.34 3.77 11.87
C VAL A 147 -10.68 3.05 13.05
N ASP A 148 -10.31 3.77 14.11
CA ASP A 148 -9.82 3.16 15.35
C ASP A 148 -10.84 2.17 15.94
N ALA A 149 -12.11 2.54 16.04
CA ALA A 149 -13.16 1.68 16.57
C ALA A 149 -13.41 0.42 15.71
N VAL A 150 -13.18 0.52 14.40
CA VAL A 150 -13.26 -0.62 13.48
C VAL A 150 -12.11 -1.60 13.70
N PHE A 151 -10.88 -1.12 13.83
CA PHE A 151 -9.69 -1.96 13.83
C PHE A 151 -9.14 -2.31 15.21
N SER A 152 -9.38 -1.47 16.26
CA SER A 152 -8.73 -1.65 17.56
C SER A 152 -9.65 -2.23 18.62
N LYS A 153 -9.05 -2.97 19.57
CA LYS A 153 -9.72 -3.46 20.79
C LYS A 153 -9.94 -2.33 21.80
N SER A 154 -9.04 -1.36 21.83
CA SER A 154 -8.94 -0.38 22.91
C SER A 154 -9.58 0.96 22.61
N ARG A 155 -9.86 1.29 21.36
CA ARG A 155 -10.52 2.53 20.90
C ARG A 155 -9.92 3.80 21.53
N ARG A 156 -8.61 3.92 21.48
CA ARG A 156 -7.86 5.02 22.13
C ARG A 156 -8.11 6.40 21.53
N GLN A 157 -8.73 6.45 20.31
CA GLN A 157 -9.22 7.68 19.72
C GLN A 157 -10.53 8.19 20.37
N GLY A 158 -11.17 7.39 21.26
CA GLY A 158 -12.31 7.80 22.06
C GLY A 158 -13.70 7.47 21.49
N TYR A 159 -13.80 6.62 20.47
CA TYR A 159 -15.11 6.17 20.01
C TYR A 159 -15.79 5.29 21.06
N LYS A 160 -17.09 5.52 21.32
CA LYS A 160 -17.79 4.93 22.47
C LYS A 160 -18.02 3.43 22.30
N GLU A 161 -18.34 2.99 21.09
CA GLU A 161 -18.77 1.63 20.80
C GLU A 161 -17.72 0.83 20.06
N ASP A 162 -17.74 -0.48 20.24
CA ASP A 162 -17.03 -1.40 19.37
C ASP A 162 -17.77 -1.52 18.04
N VAL A 163 -17.09 -1.17 16.94
CA VAL A 163 -17.71 -1.21 15.62
C VAL A 163 -17.40 -2.54 14.95
N THR A 164 -18.45 -3.33 14.73
CA THR A 164 -18.38 -4.66 14.11
C THR A 164 -19.26 -4.80 12.89
N THR A 165 -20.22 -3.89 12.69
CA THR A 165 -21.15 -3.91 11.55
C THR A 165 -21.15 -2.60 10.81
N TRP A 166 -21.48 -2.65 9.52
CA TRP A 166 -21.62 -1.47 8.68
C TRP A 166 -22.76 -0.53 9.11
N GLY A 167 -23.79 -1.07 9.76
CA GLY A 167 -24.90 -0.26 10.30
C GLY A 167 -24.46 0.69 11.41
N GLN A 168 -23.49 0.31 12.25
CA GLN A 168 -22.91 1.18 13.26
C GLN A 168 -22.12 2.37 12.67
N LEU A 169 -21.77 2.28 11.38
CA LEU A 169 -21.16 3.36 10.60
C LEU A 169 -22.19 4.14 9.76
N GLY A 170 -23.49 3.92 9.99
CA GLY A 170 -24.58 4.64 9.34
C GLY A 170 -25.08 4.05 8.02
N LEU A 171 -24.60 2.87 7.60
CA LEU A 171 -25.12 2.21 6.41
C LEU A 171 -26.46 1.53 6.73
N THR A 172 -27.39 1.60 5.77
CA THR A 172 -28.76 1.08 5.89
C THR A 172 -29.03 -0.06 4.90
N GLY A 173 -30.27 -0.59 4.91
CA GLY A 173 -30.69 -1.64 3.99
C GLY A 173 -29.88 -2.92 4.16
N GLU A 174 -29.43 -3.51 3.06
CA GLU A 174 -28.67 -4.77 3.06
C GLU A 174 -27.34 -4.71 3.82
N TRP A 175 -26.81 -3.51 4.05
CA TRP A 175 -25.52 -3.29 4.73
C TRP A 175 -25.65 -3.23 6.24
N ALA A 176 -26.82 -2.84 6.77
CA ALA A 176 -26.99 -2.52 8.19
C ALA A 176 -26.53 -3.63 9.14
N ALA A 177 -26.92 -4.87 8.86
CA ALA A 177 -26.60 -6.03 9.68
C ALA A 177 -25.31 -6.77 9.25
N LYS A 178 -24.64 -6.31 8.21
CA LYS A 178 -23.45 -7.01 7.70
C LYS A 178 -22.24 -6.78 8.59
N PRO A 179 -21.57 -7.87 9.01
CA PRO A 179 -20.32 -7.75 9.74
C PRO A 179 -19.22 -7.17 8.86
N ILE A 180 -18.30 -6.44 9.46
CA ILE A 180 -17.13 -5.88 8.77
C ILE A 180 -16.01 -6.91 8.81
N SER A 181 -15.53 -7.34 7.63
CA SER A 181 -14.33 -8.16 7.50
C SER A 181 -13.10 -7.25 7.50
N LEU A 182 -12.16 -7.49 8.43
CA LEU A 182 -10.99 -6.66 8.62
C LEU A 182 -9.76 -7.26 7.94
N TYR A 183 -9.08 -6.46 7.10
CA TYR A 183 -7.81 -6.83 6.48
C TYR A 183 -6.73 -5.81 6.88
N GLY A 184 -5.58 -6.30 7.29
CA GLY A 184 -4.47 -5.46 7.72
C GLY A 184 -3.13 -6.12 7.42
N ARG A 185 -2.05 -5.42 7.74
CA ARG A 185 -0.70 -5.93 7.60
C ARG A 185 -0.28 -6.69 8.86
N ASN A 186 0.66 -7.60 8.72
CA ASN A 186 1.29 -8.27 9.85
C ASN A 186 2.25 -7.33 10.62
N SER A 187 2.66 -7.72 11.81
CA SER A 187 3.50 -6.91 12.71
C SER A 187 4.92 -6.60 12.20
N ALA A 188 5.41 -7.31 11.18
CA ALA A 188 6.69 -7.00 10.54
C ALA A 188 6.62 -5.76 9.63
N SER A 189 5.41 -5.38 9.20
CA SER A 189 5.16 -4.26 8.30
C SER A 189 5.40 -2.90 8.97
N GLY A 190 6.05 -1.99 8.25
CA GLY A 190 6.11 -0.58 8.65
C GLY A 190 4.75 0.10 8.59
N THR A 191 3.92 -0.25 7.60
CA THR A 191 2.53 0.21 7.47
C THR A 191 1.67 -0.19 8.68
N TYR A 192 1.84 -1.42 9.19
CA TYR A 192 1.23 -1.84 10.45
C TYR A 192 1.64 -0.93 11.61
N GLY A 193 2.95 -0.70 11.77
CA GLY A 193 3.47 0.16 12.84
C GLY A 193 2.99 1.60 12.74
N PHE A 194 3.02 2.17 11.54
CA PHE A 194 2.53 3.53 11.26
C PHE A 194 1.03 3.67 11.58
N SER A 195 0.19 2.76 11.06
CA SER A 195 -1.24 2.77 11.35
C SER A 195 -1.54 2.57 12.85
N LYS A 196 -0.82 1.67 13.53
CA LYS A 196 -0.95 1.46 14.97
C LYS A 196 -0.65 2.74 15.76
N GLU A 197 0.40 3.46 15.40
CA GLU A 197 0.80 4.70 16.07
C GLU A 197 -0.17 5.85 15.80
N HIS A 198 -0.40 6.16 14.52
CA HIS A 198 -1.11 7.37 14.12
C HIS A 198 -2.64 7.21 14.12
N THR A 199 -3.15 6.04 13.72
CA THR A 199 -4.59 5.79 13.66
C THR A 199 -5.14 5.22 14.96
N LEU A 200 -4.44 4.25 15.58
CA LEU A 200 -4.92 3.55 16.78
C LEU A 200 -4.32 4.10 18.09
N LYS A 201 -3.52 5.16 18.07
CA LYS A 201 -2.79 5.70 19.24
C LYS A 201 -2.10 4.59 20.05
N ASN A 202 -1.37 3.71 19.34
CA ASN A 202 -0.75 2.52 19.91
C ASN A 202 -1.73 1.54 20.60
N GLY A 203 -3.01 1.56 20.21
CA GLY A 203 -3.99 0.55 20.58
C GLY A 203 -3.70 -0.79 19.91
N ASP A 204 -4.21 -1.88 20.49
CA ASP A 204 -4.05 -3.21 19.92
C ASP A 204 -5.12 -3.48 18.87
N TYR A 205 -4.71 -4.06 17.75
CA TYR A 205 -5.63 -4.52 16.74
C TYR A 205 -6.56 -5.62 17.27
N LYS A 206 -7.77 -5.71 16.71
CA LYS A 206 -8.67 -6.82 16.97
C LYS A 206 -8.08 -8.13 16.46
N ASP A 207 -8.36 -9.23 17.15
CA ASP A 207 -7.91 -10.59 16.75
C ASP A 207 -8.57 -11.06 15.44
N THR A 208 -9.65 -10.39 15.04
CA THR A 208 -10.37 -10.67 13.79
C THR A 208 -9.72 -10.02 12.54
N VAL A 209 -8.69 -9.20 12.73
CA VAL A 209 -7.94 -8.65 11.60
C VAL A 209 -7.20 -9.78 10.88
N LYS A 210 -7.54 -9.98 9.62
CA LYS A 210 -6.87 -10.93 8.72
C LYS A 210 -5.53 -10.34 8.30
N GLU A 211 -4.48 -10.71 9.00
CA GLU A 211 -3.13 -10.20 8.74
C GLU A 211 -2.58 -10.69 7.40
N GLN A 212 -2.08 -9.77 6.60
CA GLN A 212 -1.53 -10.02 5.27
C GLN A 212 -0.02 -9.71 5.23
N PRO A 213 0.77 -10.50 4.49
CA PRO A 213 2.21 -10.28 4.37
C PRO A 213 2.56 -9.03 3.55
N GLY A 214 1.72 -8.64 2.59
CA GLY A 214 1.96 -7.54 1.66
C GLY A 214 0.77 -6.61 1.50
N SER A 215 1.03 -5.39 1.03
CA SER A 215 0.01 -4.38 0.74
C SER A 215 -0.96 -4.83 -0.35
N ALA A 216 -0.43 -5.39 -1.44
CA ALA A 216 -1.24 -5.95 -2.52
C ALA A 216 -2.20 -7.07 -2.03
N SER A 217 -1.78 -7.87 -1.05
CA SER A 217 -2.61 -8.93 -0.47
C SER A 217 -3.78 -8.38 0.35
N VAL A 218 -3.59 -7.24 1.04
CA VAL A 218 -4.69 -6.53 1.71
C VAL A 218 -5.72 -6.07 0.68
N VAL A 219 -5.27 -5.38 -0.37
CA VAL A 219 -6.15 -4.88 -1.45
C VAL A 219 -6.89 -6.03 -2.13
N GLN A 220 -6.21 -7.15 -2.41
CA GLN A 220 -6.84 -8.33 -2.98
C GLN A 220 -7.92 -8.91 -2.04
N GLY A 221 -7.64 -8.99 -0.73
CA GLY A 221 -8.62 -9.45 0.26
C GLY A 221 -9.88 -8.58 0.26
N VAL A 222 -9.72 -7.25 0.23
CA VAL A 222 -10.84 -6.30 0.16
C VAL A 222 -11.57 -6.38 -1.19
N THR A 223 -10.87 -6.67 -2.29
CA THR A 223 -11.47 -6.82 -3.61
C THR A 223 -12.47 -7.97 -3.68
N VAL A 224 -12.14 -9.10 -3.06
CA VAL A 224 -12.99 -10.32 -3.15
C VAL A 224 -14.04 -10.42 -2.06
N ASP A 225 -13.94 -9.62 -1.01
CA ASP A 225 -14.87 -9.59 0.11
C ASP A 225 -15.66 -8.27 0.10
N ARG A 226 -16.92 -8.33 -0.33
CA ARG A 226 -17.80 -7.17 -0.48
C ARG A 226 -17.97 -6.35 0.81
N PHE A 227 -17.86 -6.99 1.97
CA PHE A 227 -18.07 -6.38 3.27
C PHE A 227 -16.76 -6.06 4.00
N ALA A 228 -15.65 -6.10 3.26
CA ALA A 228 -14.34 -5.84 3.82
C ALA A 228 -13.99 -4.36 3.92
N ILE A 229 -13.11 -4.09 4.88
CA ILE A 229 -12.32 -2.87 5.02
C ILE A 229 -10.87 -3.27 5.27
N GLY A 230 -9.94 -2.50 4.72
CA GLY A 230 -8.50 -2.73 4.91
C GLY A 230 -7.72 -1.41 4.88
N TYR A 231 -6.46 -1.44 5.29
CA TYR A 231 -5.54 -0.32 5.14
C TYR A 231 -4.30 -0.75 4.36
N SER A 232 -3.87 0.09 3.43
CA SER A 232 -2.70 -0.17 2.56
C SER A 232 -2.15 1.15 2.00
N GLY A 233 -0.97 1.11 1.38
CA GLY A 233 -0.47 2.24 0.60
C GLY A 233 -1.40 2.59 -0.56
N VAL A 234 -1.58 3.87 -0.86
CA VAL A 234 -2.48 4.29 -1.96
C VAL A 234 -2.02 3.80 -3.32
N GLY A 235 -0.70 3.60 -3.50
CA GLY A 235 -0.11 3.05 -4.72
C GLY A 235 -0.49 1.59 -5.01
N ASP A 236 -1.05 0.85 -4.05
CA ASP A 236 -1.52 -0.52 -4.22
C ASP A 236 -3.00 -0.61 -4.67
N SER A 237 -3.69 0.53 -4.83
CA SER A 237 -5.10 0.59 -5.21
C SER A 237 -5.35 -0.09 -6.57
N THR A 238 -6.47 -0.78 -6.67
CA THR A 238 -6.93 -1.44 -7.90
C THR A 238 -8.40 -1.10 -8.17
N ALA A 239 -8.90 -1.39 -9.36
CA ALA A 239 -10.30 -1.18 -9.72
C ALA A 239 -11.32 -1.97 -8.86
N GLY A 240 -10.86 -2.95 -8.08
CA GLY A 240 -11.70 -3.75 -7.18
C GLY A 240 -11.97 -3.11 -5.82
N VAL A 241 -11.24 -2.05 -5.50
CA VAL A 241 -11.37 -1.31 -4.24
C VAL A 241 -11.57 0.18 -4.51
N ARG A 242 -11.98 0.91 -3.49
CA ARG A 242 -11.92 2.37 -3.47
C ARG A 242 -11.39 2.86 -2.13
N GLY A 243 -10.66 3.96 -2.16
CA GLY A 243 -10.28 4.71 -0.97
C GLY A 243 -11.50 5.28 -0.26
N VAL A 244 -11.47 5.28 1.05
CA VAL A 244 -12.48 5.94 1.86
C VAL A 244 -11.94 7.30 2.28
N PRO A 245 -12.63 8.41 1.94
CA PRO A 245 -12.26 9.72 2.45
C PRO A 245 -12.26 9.72 3.98
N LEU A 246 -11.26 10.34 4.58
CA LEU A 246 -11.09 10.38 6.03
C LEU A 246 -11.26 11.81 6.55
N ALA A 247 -11.95 11.94 7.69
CA ALA A 247 -12.06 13.17 8.45
C ALA A 247 -11.34 13.03 9.79
N GLU A 248 -10.71 14.11 10.25
CA GLU A 248 -10.03 14.11 11.55
C GLU A 248 -11.01 13.85 12.71
N LYS A 249 -12.20 14.42 12.62
CA LYS A 249 -13.28 14.30 13.61
C LYS A 249 -14.65 14.46 12.97
N GLU A 250 -15.69 14.16 13.71
CA GLU A 250 -17.07 14.34 13.26
C GLU A 250 -17.34 15.81 12.87
N GLY A 251 -18.00 16.01 11.72
CA GLY A 251 -18.30 17.32 11.16
C GLY A 251 -17.13 18.01 10.45
N ALA A 252 -15.94 17.43 10.45
CA ALA A 252 -14.81 17.94 9.67
C ALA A 252 -14.90 17.51 8.18
N THR A 253 -14.19 18.21 7.33
CA THR A 253 -14.08 17.87 5.90
C THR A 253 -13.44 16.50 5.72
N CYS A 254 -13.99 15.70 4.82
CA CYS A 254 -13.44 14.42 4.42
C CYS A 254 -12.41 14.65 3.29
N TYR A 255 -11.23 14.10 3.45
CA TYR A 255 -10.15 14.17 2.47
C TYR A 255 -9.88 12.78 1.91
N GLU A 256 -9.75 12.67 0.61
CA GLU A 256 -9.24 11.45 -0.04
C GLU A 256 -7.70 11.41 0.08
N ALA A 257 -7.18 10.22 0.20
CA ALA A 257 -5.74 10.01 0.07
C ALA A 257 -5.43 9.96 -1.42
N ASP A 258 -5.11 11.13 -1.99
CA ASP A 258 -4.73 11.29 -3.39
C ASP A 258 -3.19 11.33 -3.48
N PRO A 259 -2.57 10.64 -4.45
CA PRO A 259 -1.12 10.75 -4.68
C PRO A 259 -0.69 12.07 -5.32
N ASP A 260 -1.61 12.91 -5.83
CA ASP A 260 -1.33 14.20 -6.50
C ASP A 260 -1.25 15.39 -5.53
#